data_39a5d52f5b907df47076d8c778e69c6a
#
_entry.id   39a5d52f5b907df47076d8c778e69c6a
#
_cell.length_a   1.000
_cell.length_b   1.000
_cell.length_c   1.000
_cell.angle_alpha   90.00
_cell.angle_beta   90.00
_cell.angle_gamma   90.00
#
_symmetry.space_group_name_H-M   'P 1'
#
loop_
_entity.id
_entity.type
_entity.pdbx_description
1 polymer ?
#
loop_
_entity_poly.entity_id
_entity_poly.type
_entity_poly.pdbx_seq_one_letter_code
_entity_poly.pdbx_strand_id
1 'polypeptide(L)'
;MELWHEVAGEGSPVLLIHEGICDSRMWESQWRTFPQVHRTVRCDLRGFGRTPLPAEPYSNAADVGELLGRLELGATALVGVSLGGRVALEVAIARPDLVERLVLVGPGLPGHAWSESVRSYSEEEDAAVARGDLEAAVEANLRMWVDGPSRRPEEVDPSVRSFVGKMQRRALELQAPVWEVVQEELLVPDVGSRYAEVRVPTLVLVGSEDVSDIHEIADRLASGIPGARKVAIAGTAHVPSLERPEEFDRLVLAFLRAS
;
A
#
# COMPACT_ATOMS: atom_id res chain seq x y z
N MET A 1 -9.26 -1.13 -17.26
CA MET A 1 -9.96 0.14 -16.86
C MET A 1 -8.92 1.20 -16.56
N GLU A 2 -9.26 2.48 -16.72
CA GLU A 2 -8.34 3.57 -16.38
C GLU A 2 -8.42 3.86 -14.87
N LEU A 3 -7.28 3.77 -14.18
CA LEU A 3 -7.17 4.22 -12.79
C LEU A 3 -7.18 5.75 -12.75
N TRP A 4 -7.92 6.32 -11.80
CA TRP A 4 -7.77 7.74 -11.52
C TRP A 4 -6.34 8.01 -11.04
N HIS A 5 -5.72 9.06 -11.56
CA HIS A 5 -4.36 9.42 -11.22
C HIS A 5 -4.10 10.92 -11.38
N GLU A 6 -3.05 11.39 -10.73
CA GLU A 6 -2.47 12.73 -10.89
C GLU A 6 -0.97 12.61 -11.13
N VAL A 7 -0.44 13.58 -11.90
CA VAL A 7 0.99 13.68 -12.21
C VAL A 7 1.47 15.09 -11.86
N ALA A 8 2.61 15.20 -11.17
CA ALA A 8 3.24 16.47 -10.84
C ALA A 8 4.76 16.34 -10.83
N GLY A 9 5.46 17.47 -11.02
CA GLY A 9 6.92 17.52 -11.02
C GLY A 9 7.55 17.00 -12.32
N GLU A 10 8.89 17.02 -12.33
CA GLU A 10 9.73 16.59 -13.45
C GLU A 10 10.88 15.72 -12.93
N GLY A 11 11.60 15.04 -13.83
CA GLY A 11 12.73 14.18 -13.49
C GLY A 11 12.39 12.69 -13.49
N SER A 12 13.15 11.89 -12.73
CA SER A 12 12.95 10.44 -12.65
C SER A 12 11.57 10.10 -12.09
N PRO A 13 10.82 9.18 -12.73
CA PRO A 13 9.44 8.89 -12.36
C PRO A 13 9.34 8.10 -11.06
N VAL A 14 8.34 8.45 -10.25
CA VAL A 14 7.95 7.75 -9.02
C VAL A 14 6.44 7.56 -9.01
N LEU A 15 5.97 6.33 -8.80
CA LEU A 15 4.56 6.02 -8.58
C LEU A 15 4.31 5.69 -7.11
N LEU A 16 3.35 6.38 -6.50
CA LEU A 16 2.87 6.18 -5.14
C LEU A 16 1.57 5.37 -5.16
N ILE A 17 1.58 4.18 -4.54
CA ILE A 17 0.48 3.22 -4.52
C ILE A 17 -0.01 3.07 -3.08
N HIS A 18 -1.27 3.43 -2.83
CA HIS A 18 -1.87 3.45 -1.50
C HIS A 18 -2.15 2.05 -0.93
N GLU A 19 -2.44 1.98 0.35
CA GLU A 19 -2.84 0.77 1.06
C GLU A 19 -4.35 0.47 0.95
N GLY A 20 -4.77 -0.69 1.49
CA GLY A 20 -6.13 -1.20 1.39
C GLY A 20 -7.20 -0.46 2.20
N ILE A 21 -6.84 0.43 3.11
CA ILE A 21 -7.76 1.26 3.90
C ILE A 21 -7.66 2.75 3.58
N CYS A 22 -6.89 3.10 2.55
CA CYS A 22 -6.68 4.47 2.11
C CYS A 22 -6.97 4.62 0.60
N ASP A 23 -6.73 5.80 0.08
CA ASP A 23 -6.67 6.11 -1.33
C ASP A 23 -5.53 7.12 -1.59
N SER A 24 -5.41 7.65 -2.80
CA SER A 24 -4.33 8.56 -3.18
C SER A 24 -4.18 9.79 -2.27
N ARG A 25 -5.22 10.14 -1.50
CA ARG A 25 -5.17 11.25 -0.54
C ARG A 25 -4.19 10.99 0.60
N MET A 26 -3.87 9.73 0.92
CA MET A 26 -2.85 9.43 1.94
C MET A 26 -1.50 10.06 1.61
N TRP A 27 -1.25 10.34 0.35
CA TRP A 27 -0.01 10.91 -0.17
C TRP A 27 0.05 12.44 -0.15
N GLU A 28 -0.88 13.14 0.51
CA GLU A 28 -0.92 14.61 0.51
C GLU A 28 0.37 15.28 1.01
N SER A 29 1.07 14.67 1.98
CA SER A 29 2.37 15.17 2.44
C SER A 29 3.44 14.95 1.38
N GLN A 30 3.53 13.73 0.85
CA GLN A 30 4.47 13.34 -0.20
C GLN A 30 4.21 14.10 -1.50
N TRP A 31 2.95 14.47 -1.78
CA TRP A 31 2.56 15.27 -2.94
C TRP A 31 3.13 16.70 -2.92
N ARG A 32 3.54 17.18 -1.74
CA ARG A 32 4.19 18.49 -1.59
C ARG A 32 5.71 18.42 -1.75
N THR A 33 6.31 17.28 -1.46
CA THR A 33 7.76 17.12 -1.38
C THR A 33 8.36 16.40 -2.58
N PHE A 34 7.77 15.26 -2.99
CA PHE A 34 8.30 14.43 -4.08
C PHE A 34 8.33 15.14 -5.43
N PRO A 35 7.29 15.90 -5.86
CA PRO A 35 7.30 16.63 -7.13
C PRO A 35 8.37 17.70 -7.25
N GLN A 36 9.02 18.09 -6.16
CA GLN A 36 10.13 19.03 -6.20
C GLN A 36 11.40 18.43 -6.83
N VAL A 37 11.51 17.10 -6.87
CA VAL A 37 12.72 16.39 -7.29
C VAL A 37 12.44 15.16 -8.18
N HIS A 38 11.18 14.80 -8.37
CA HIS A 38 10.74 13.63 -9.17
C HIS A 38 9.50 13.97 -9.98
N ARG A 39 9.34 13.30 -11.13
CA ARG A 39 8.03 13.21 -11.79
C ARG A 39 7.18 12.22 -11.02
N THR A 40 6.32 12.73 -10.16
CA THR A 40 5.54 11.95 -9.20
C THR A 40 4.14 11.67 -9.73
N VAL A 41 3.73 10.41 -9.63
CA VAL A 41 2.38 9.94 -9.93
C VAL A 41 1.77 9.38 -8.64
N ARG A 42 0.49 9.65 -8.39
CA ARG A 42 -0.34 8.94 -7.41
C ARG A 42 -1.62 8.47 -8.08
N CYS A 43 -2.13 7.32 -7.69
CA CYS A 43 -3.35 6.75 -8.27
C CYS A 43 -4.27 6.19 -7.20
N ASP A 44 -5.55 6.04 -7.55
CA ASP A 44 -6.52 5.26 -6.80
C ASP A 44 -6.67 3.88 -7.45
N LEU A 45 -6.43 2.81 -6.71
CA LEU A 45 -6.69 1.44 -7.16
C LEU A 45 -8.20 1.21 -7.32
N ARG A 46 -8.60 0.12 -7.98
CA ARG A 46 -10.04 -0.20 -8.15
C ARG A 46 -10.73 -0.37 -6.80
N GLY A 47 -11.89 0.27 -6.65
CA GLY A 47 -12.66 0.27 -5.42
C GLY A 47 -12.20 1.27 -4.37
N PHE A 48 -11.29 2.18 -4.74
CA PHE A 48 -10.77 3.20 -3.84
C PHE A 48 -10.92 4.61 -4.42
N GLY A 49 -11.10 5.58 -3.54
CA GLY A 49 -11.13 7.00 -3.89
C GLY A 49 -12.10 7.35 -5.02
N ARG A 50 -11.56 7.63 -6.20
CA ARG A 50 -12.30 8.03 -7.41
C ARG A 50 -12.39 6.92 -8.46
N THR A 51 -11.67 5.79 -8.27
CA THR A 51 -11.73 4.65 -9.17
C THR A 51 -12.84 3.69 -8.74
N PRO A 52 -13.85 3.44 -9.56
CA PRO A 52 -14.93 2.51 -9.22
C PRO A 52 -14.45 1.06 -9.19
N LEU A 53 -15.26 0.18 -8.60
CA LEU A 53 -15.08 -1.26 -8.63
C LEU A 53 -16.24 -1.90 -9.39
N PRO A 54 -16.10 -2.20 -10.69
CA PRO A 54 -17.13 -2.91 -11.45
C PRO A 54 -17.20 -4.39 -11.02
N ALA A 55 -18.37 -5.02 -11.22
CA ALA A 55 -18.64 -6.41 -10.88
C ALA A 55 -18.01 -7.38 -11.91
N GLU A 56 -16.71 -7.28 -12.11
CA GLU A 56 -15.94 -8.15 -13.01
C GLU A 56 -14.56 -8.46 -12.40
N PRO A 57 -13.95 -9.62 -12.69
CA PRO A 57 -12.59 -9.91 -12.24
C PRO A 57 -11.59 -8.84 -12.69
N TYR A 58 -10.60 -8.56 -11.84
CA TYR A 58 -9.60 -7.53 -12.12
C TYR A 58 -8.24 -7.87 -11.48
N SER A 59 -7.21 -7.18 -11.89
CA SER A 59 -5.90 -7.25 -11.27
C SER A 59 -5.32 -5.85 -11.07
N ASN A 60 -5.11 -5.46 -9.82
CA ASN A 60 -4.49 -4.18 -9.50
C ASN A 60 -3.08 -4.07 -10.09
N ALA A 61 -2.31 -5.16 -10.10
CA ALA A 61 -0.96 -5.15 -10.66
C ALA A 61 -0.98 -4.99 -12.19
N ALA A 62 -1.95 -5.60 -12.89
CA ALA A 62 -2.13 -5.39 -14.32
C ALA A 62 -2.53 -3.94 -14.63
N ASP A 63 -3.47 -3.38 -13.87
CA ASP A 63 -3.91 -1.99 -14.04
C ASP A 63 -2.76 -0.98 -13.80
N VAL A 64 -1.93 -1.21 -12.79
CA VAL A 64 -0.74 -0.38 -12.52
C VAL A 64 0.26 -0.50 -13.68
N GLY A 65 0.50 -1.71 -14.20
CA GLY A 65 1.35 -1.91 -15.37
C GLY A 65 0.83 -1.17 -16.61
N GLU A 66 -0.49 -1.19 -16.84
CA GLU A 66 -1.12 -0.41 -17.90
C GLU A 66 -0.99 1.11 -17.70
N LEU A 67 -1.16 1.58 -16.46
CA LEU A 67 -0.99 3.00 -16.13
C LEU A 67 0.42 3.47 -16.45
N LEU A 68 1.45 2.73 -16.02
CA LEU A 68 2.85 3.05 -16.32
C LEU A 68 3.12 3.09 -17.83
N GLY A 69 2.59 2.12 -18.57
CA GLY A 69 2.71 2.07 -20.03
C GLY A 69 2.05 3.25 -20.74
N ARG A 70 0.83 3.61 -20.33
CA ARG A 70 0.10 4.76 -20.92
C ARG A 70 0.74 6.11 -20.64
N LEU A 71 1.36 6.27 -19.47
CA LEU A 71 2.05 7.51 -19.10
C LEU A 71 3.45 7.61 -19.72
N GLU A 72 3.91 6.57 -20.41
CA GLU A 72 5.21 6.49 -21.08
C GLU A 72 6.37 6.87 -20.13
N LEU A 73 6.28 6.41 -18.86
CA LEU A 73 7.23 6.80 -17.82
C LEU A 73 8.59 6.08 -17.94
N GLY A 74 8.64 4.95 -18.67
CA GLY A 74 9.80 4.06 -18.66
C GLY A 74 9.96 3.35 -17.31
N ALA A 75 11.19 2.99 -16.97
CA ALA A 75 11.49 2.38 -15.67
C ALA A 75 11.22 3.38 -14.54
N THR A 76 10.33 3.01 -13.63
CA THR A 76 9.75 3.89 -12.60
C THR A 76 10.06 3.34 -11.20
N ALA A 77 10.37 4.21 -10.26
CA ALA A 77 10.43 3.82 -8.86
C ALA A 77 9.00 3.61 -8.31
N LEU A 78 8.73 2.44 -7.72
CA LEU A 78 7.44 2.14 -7.11
C LEU A 78 7.53 2.26 -5.59
N VAL A 79 6.65 3.04 -5.00
CA VAL A 79 6.49 3.19 -3.54
C VAL A 79 5.08 2.72 -3.18
N GLY A 80 4.97 1.56 -2.55
CA GLY A 80 3.68 0.97 -2.21
C GLY A 80 3.56 0.64 -0.73
N VAL A 81 2.40 0.94 -0.15
CA VAL A 81 2.06 0.60 1.24
C VAL A 81 1.09 -0.58 1.24
N SER A 82 1.34 -1.59 2.08
CA SER A 82 0.43 -2.72 2.32
C SER A 82 -0.05 -3.39 1.02
N LEU A 83 -1.33 -3.25 0.65
CA LEU A 83 -1.89 -3.64 -0.64
C LEU A 83 -1.06 -3.07 -1.81
N GLY A 84 -0.74 -1.78 -1.77
CA GLY A 84 0.10 -1.14 -2.77
C GLY A 84 1.53 -1.70 -2.82
N GLY A 85 2.06 -2.14 -1.67
CA GLY A 85 3.34 -2.84 -1.59
C GLY A 85 3.31 -4.20 -2.28
N ARG A 86 2.24 -4.97 -2.07
CA ARG A 86 2.01 -6.24 -2.79
C ARG A 86 1.89 -6.00 -4.30
N VAL A 87 1.09 -5.02 -4.71
CA VAL A 87 0.91 -4.66 -6.13
C VAL A 87 2.24 -4.26 -6.75
N ALA A 88 3.04 -3.42 -6.08
CA ALA A 88 4.36 -3.03 -6.56
C ALA A 88 5.31 -4.23 -6.71
N LEU A 89 5.27 -5.19 -5.77
CA LEU A 89 6.05 -6.41 -5.83
C LEU A 89 5.64 -7.30 -7.03
N GLU A 90 4.34 -7.45 -7.27
CA GLU A 90 3.83 -8.20 -8.43
C GLU A 90 4.28 -7.56 -9.75
N VAL A 91 4.18 -6.23 -9.87
CA VAL A 91 4.67 -5.50 -11.05
C VAL A 91 6.18 -5.70 -11.24
N ALA A 92 6.98 -5.62 -10.17
CA ALA A 92 8.42 -5.81 -10.24
C ALA A 92 8.82 -7.22 -10.70
N ILE A 93 8.02 -8.24 -10.41
CA ILE A 93 8.25 -9.62 -10.88
C ILE A 93 7.73 -9.82 -12.30
N ALA A 94 6.51 -9.36 -12.61
CA ALA A 94 5.87 -9.58 -13.91
C ALA A 94 6.44 -8.67 -15.01
N ARG A 95 6.84 -7.45 -14.66
CA ARG A 95 7.29 -6.41 -15.59
C ARG A 95 8.55 -5.71 -15.06
N PRO A 96 9.67 -6.44 -14.90
CA PRO A 96 10.92 -5.87 -14.40
C PRO A 96 11.46 -4.74 -15.28
N ASP A 97 11.05 -4.68 -16.55
CA ASP A 97 11.35 -3.60 -17.49
C ASP A 97 10.72 -2.25 -17.10
N LEU A 98 9.65 -2.26 -16.32
CA LEU A 98 8.94 -1.06 -15.85
C LEU A 98 9.42 -0.55 -14.49
N VAL A 99 10.26 -1.28 -13.77
CA VAL A 99 10.62 -0.93 -12.38
C VAL A 99 12.12 -0.64 -12.27
N GLU A 100 12.44 0.55 -11.75
CA GLU A 100 13.82 0.97 -11.47
C GLU A 100 14.23 0.71 -10.02
N ARG A 101 13.31 0.99 -9.08
CA ARG A 101 13.50 0.83 -7.63
C ARG A 101 12.20 0.43 -6.98
N LEU A 102 12.30 -0.23 -5.83
CA LEU A 102 11.13 -0.72 -5.10
C LEU A 102 11.18 -0.28 -3.64
N VAL A 103 10.14 0.40 -3.17
CA VAL A 103 9.93 0.71 -1.75
C VAL A 103 8.65 0.02 -1.29
N LEU A 104 8.81 -0.96 -0.41
CA LEU A 104 7.73 -1.76 0.16
C LEU A 104 7.51 -1.32 1.61
N VAL A 105 6.36 -0.75 1.91
CA VAL A 105 6.03 -0.22 3.24
C VAL A 105 4.94 -1.09 3.87
N GLY A 106 5.25 -1.80 4.93
CA GLY A 106 4.32 -2.74 5.57
C GLY A 106 3.62 -3.66 4.56
N PRO A 107 4.31 -4.28 3.60
CA PRO A 107 3.66 -4.91 2.46
C PRO A 107 2.89 -6.16 2.87
N GLY A 108 1.72 -6.38 2.28
CA GLY A 108 1.05 -7.68 2.30
C GLY A 108 1.82 -8.70 1.46
N LEU A 109 1.74 -9.99 1.84
CA LEU A 109 2.38 -11.07 1.08
C LEU A 109 1.43 -12.27 0.96
N PRO A 110 0.91 -12.57 -0.24
CA PRO A 110 0.09 -13.76 -0.46
C PRO A 110 0.79 -15.04 -0.02
N GLY A 111 0.04 -15.95 0.59
CA GLY A 111 0.58 -17.19 1.16
C GLY A 111 1.23 -17.02 2.53
N HIS A 112 1.17 -15.84 3.17
CA HIS A 112 1.49 -15.68 4.58
C HIS A 112 0.38 -16.32 5.44
N ALA A 113 0.80 -17.04 6.49
CA ALA A 113 -0.13 -17.63 7.46
C ALA A 113 -0.47 -16.59 8.53
N TRP A 114 -1.54 -15.85 8.31
CA TRP A 114 -1.96 -14.77 9.21
C TRP A 114 -2.24 -15.25 10.64
N SER A 115 -1.86 -14.46 11.62
CA SER A 115 -2.12 -14.69 13.03
C SER A 115 -3.62 -14.73 13.34
N GLU A 116 -3.97 -15.23 14.53
CA GLU A 116 -5.36 -15.25 14.99
C GLU A 116 -5.94 -13.83 15.10
N SER A 117 -5.16 -12.85 15.56
CA SER A 117 -5.60 -11.47 15.68
C SER A 117 -6.00 -10.85 14.33
N VAL A 118 -5.21 -11.08 13.28
CA VAL A 118 -5.54 -10.60 11.93
C VAL A 118 -6.74 -11.33 11.35
N ARG A 119 -6.85 -12.65 11.57
CA ARG A 119 -8.04 -13.41 11.13
C ARG A 119 -9.31 -12.95 11.84
N SER A 120 -9.27 -12.78 13.17
CA SER A 120 -10.42 -12.29 13.94
C SER A 120 -10.86 -10.88 13.52
N TYR A 121 -9.89 -10.00 13.20
CA TYR A 121 -10.17 -8.70 12.63
C TYR A 121 -10.90 -8.83 11.28
N SER A 122 -10.41 -9.69 10.36
CA SER A 122 -11.04 -9.90 9.05
C SER A 122 -12.48 -10.40 9.19
N GLU A 123 -12.74 -11.36 10.10
CA GLU A 123 -14.08 -11.84 10.41
C GLU A 123 -15.01 -10.76 10.97
N GLU A 124 -14.47 -9.86 11.81
CA GLU A 124 -15.21 -8.71 12.35
C GLU A 124 -15.60 -7.73 11.24
N GLU A 125 -14.66 -7.40 10.35
CA GLU A 125 -14.92 -6.53 9.20
C GLU A 125 -15.96 -7.13 8.26
N ASP A 126 -15.79 -8.39 7.84
CA ASP A 126 -16.73 -9.09 6.97
C ASP A 126 -18.14 -9.12 7.56
N ALA A 127 -18.24 -9.43 8.86
CA ALA A 127 -19.52 -9.45 9.56
C ALA A 127 -20.16 -8.05 9.65
N ALA A 128 -19.38 -6.99 9.81
CA ALA A 128 -19.88 -5.61 9.84
C ALA A 128 -20.37 -5.18 8.44
N VAL A 129 -19.60 -5.47 7.39
CA VAL A 129 -20.00 -5.18 6.00
C VAL A 129 -21.28 -5.95 5.62
N ALA A 130 -21.38 -7.23 5.96
CA ALA A 130 -22.55 -8.05 5.68
C ALA A 130 -23.84 -7.52 6.36
N ARG A 131 -23.71 -6.86 7.51
CA ARG A 131 -24.84 -6.17 8.20
C ARG A 131 -25.11 -4.75 7.69
N GLY A 132 -24.28 -4.24 6.79
CA GLY A 132 -24.32 -2.85 6.32
C GLY A 132 -23.83 -1.83 7.38
N ASP A 133 -23.15 -2.29 8.42
CA ASP A 133 -22.57 -1.45 9.47
C ASP A 133 -21.15 -0.98 9.10
N LEU A 134 -21.09 -0.06 8.14
CA LEU A 134 -19.82 0.45 7.65
C LEU A 134 -19.03 1.20 8.71
N GLU A 135 -19.67 1.78 9.72
CA GLU A 135 -18.97 2.44 10.84
C GLU A 135 -18.19 1.42 11.67
N ALA A 136 -18.80 0.26 11.98
CA ALA A 136 -18.12 -0.80 12.70
C ALA A 136 -16.96 -1.38 11.89
N ALA A 137 -17.13 -1.53 10.56
CA ALA A 137 -16.06 -1.98 9.67
C ALA A 137 -14.89 -0.97 9.64
N VAL A 138 -15.18 0.33 9.52
CA VAL A 138 -14.17 1.39 9.61
C VAL A 138 -13.41 1.33 10.93
N GLU A 139 -14.13 1.22 12.04
CA GLU A 139 -13.52 1.18 13.39
C GLU A 139 -12.63 -0.05 13.59
N ALA A 140 -13.04 -1.22 13.07
CA ALA A 140 -12.20 -2.43 13.09
C ALA A 140 -10.87 -2.20 12.35
N ASN A 141 -10.94 -1.59 11.17
CA ASN A 141 -9.76 -1.22 10.38
C ASN A 141 -8.86 -0.23 11.09
N LEU A 142 -9.43 0.81 11.70
CA LEU A 142 -8.64 1.82 12.43
C LEU A 142 -7.91 1.20 13.62
N ARG A 143 -8.56 0.34 14.40
CA ARG A 143 -7.93 -0.35 15.53
C ARG A 143 -6.78 -1.25 15.08
N MET A 144 -6.98 -2.01 14.00
CA MET A 144 -5.97 -2.96 13.52
C MET A 144 -4.76 -2.25 12.93
N TRP A 145 -5.00 -1.32 12.00
CA TRP A 145 -3.98 -0.81 11.11
C TRP A 145 -3.44 0.58 11.48
N VAL A 146 -4.28 1.43 12.09
CA VAL A 146 -3.86 2.79 12.48
C VAL A 146 -3.39 2.82 13.93
N ASP A 147 -4.20 2.27 14.84
CA ASP A 147 -3.82 2.22 16.25
C ASP A 147 -2.69 1.17 16.47
N GLY A 148 -2.82 0.02 15.81
CA GLY A 148 -1.88 -1.10 15.98
C GLY A 148 -2.11 -1.84 17.30
N PRO A 149 -1.40 -2.98 17.51
CA PRO A 149 -1.69 -3.88 18.63
C PRO A 149 -1.31 -3.36 20.01
N SER A 150 -0.44 -2.35 20.08
CA SER A 150 0.15 -1.86 21.34
C SER A 150 -0.33 -0.48 21.77
N ARG A 151 -1.09 0.23 20.93
CA ARG A 151 -1.55 1.60 21.21
C ARG A 151 -3.07 1.66 21.37
N ARG A 152 -3.50 2.59 22.21
CA ARG A 152 -4.91 2.96 22.32
C ARG A 152 -5.22 4.10 21.32
N PRO A 153 -6.49 4.28 20.91
CA PRO A 153 -6.88 5.35 19.98
C PRO A 153 -6.42 6.77 20.42
N GLU A 154 -6.38 7.02 21.74
CA GLU A 154 -5.95 8.31 22.31
C GLU A 154 -4.44 8.55 22.21
N GLU A 155 -3.66 7.52 21.91
CA GLU A 155 -2.20 7.59 21.73
C GLU A 155 -1.80 7.83 20.27
N VAL A 156 -2.76 7.84 19.36
CA VAL A 156 -2.59 8.13 17.94
C VAL A 156 -3.10 9.53 17.62
N ASP A 157 -2.45 10.23 16.71
CA ASP A 157 -2.92 11.55 16.27
C ASP A 157 -4.36 11.45 15.74
N PRO A 158 -5.33 12.13 16.37
CA PRO A 158 -6.74 12.04 15.98
C PRO A 158 -6.99 12.55 14.55
N SER A 159 -6.12 13.41 14.01
CA SER A 159 -6.23 13.88 12.64
C SER A 159 -5.88 12.77 11.64
N VAL A 160 -4.85 11.96 11.91
CA VAL A 160 -4.48 10.80 11.10
C VAL A 160 -5.61 9.77 11.14
N ARG A 161 -6.08 9.41 12.34
CA ARG A 161 -7.16 8.44 12.54
C ARG A 161 -8.45 8.86 11.82
N SER A 162 -8.85 10.13 11.96
CA SER A 162 -10.02 10.68 11.26
C SER A 162 -9.83 10.72 9.74
N PHE A 163 -8.63 11.01 9.26
CA PHE A 163 -8.34 11.09 7.84
C PHE A 163 -8.39 9.71 7.17
N VAL A 164 -7.76 8.71 7.79
CA VAL A 164 -7.83 7.31 7.32
C VAL A 164 -9.28 6.81 7.37
N GLY A 165 -10.01 7.05 8.45
CA GLY A 165 -11.41 6.63 8.58
C GLY A 165 -12.32 7.15 7.45
N LYS A 166 -12.08 8.39 6.98
CA LYS A 166 -12.82 8.94 5.82
C LYS A 166 -12.48 8.24 4.51
N MET A 167 -11.22 7.85 4.32
CA MET A 167 -10.79 7.11 3.12
C MET A 167 -11.33 5.69 3.15
N GLN A 168 -11.23 5.01 4.29
CA GLN A 168 -11.73 3.65 4.46
C GLN A 168 -13.26 3.59 4.29
N ARG A 169 -14.00 4.54 4.89
CA ARG A 169 -15.44 4.63 4.65
C ARG A 169 -15.77 4.71 3.16
N ARG A 170 -15.06 5.57 2.43
CA ARG A 170 -15.25 5.71 0.99
C ARG A 170 -14.94 4.42 0.23
N ALA A 171 -13.88 3.71 0.60
CA ALA A 171 -13.55 2.41 0.00
C ALA A 171 -14.67 1.38 0.25
N LEU A 172 -15.16 1.26 1.48
CA LEU A 172 -16.27 0.37 1.83
C LEU A 172 -17.56 0.71 1.08
N GLU A 173 -17.89 1.99 0.90
CA GLU A 173 -19.04 2.42 0.09
C GLU A 173 -18.96 1.95 -1.38
N LEU A 174 -17.74 1.89 -1.93
CA LEU A 174 -17.51 1.42 -3.30
C LEU A 174 -17.49 -0.12 -3.39
N GLN A 175 -16.96 -0.79 -2.37
CA GLN A 175 -16.68 -2.21 -2.37
C GLN A 175 -17.86 -3.05 -1.86
N ALA A 176 -18.59 -2.58 -0.83
CA ALA A 176 -19.66 -3.33 -0.20
C ALA A 176 -20.74 -3.86 -1.18
N PRO A 177 -21.15 -3.11 -2.22
CA PRO A 177 -22.13 -3.61 -3.19
C PRO A 177 -21.69 -4.85 -3.97
N VAL A 178 -20.39 -5.12 -4.04
CA VAL A 178 -19.79 -6.21 -4.83
C VAL A 178 -18.87 -7.11 -3.99
N TRP A 179 -18.87 -6.96 -2.67
CA TRP A 179 -17.95 -7.60 -1.71
C TRP A 179 -17.84 -9.11 -1.87
N GLU A 180 -18.97 -9.82 -2.07
CA GLU A 180 -19.00 -11.27 -2.22
C GLU A 180 -18.83 -11.75 -3.67
N VAL A 181 -18.88 -10.86 -4.65
CA VAL A 181 -18.99 -11.21 -6.08
C VAL A 181 -17.69 -10.95 -6.84
N VAL A 182 -16.93 -9.94 -6.44
CA VAL A 182 -15.72 -9.51 -7.14
C VAL A 182 -14.48 -9.95 -6.38
N GLN A 183 -13.61 -10.64 -7.09
CA GLN A 183 -12.31 -11.03 -6.56
C GLN A 183 -11.20 -10.44 -7.40
N GLU A 184 -10.17 -9.96 -6.70
CA GLU A 184 -8.93 -9.58 -7.34
C GLU A 184 -8.14 -10.83 -7.76
N GLU A 185 -7.72 -10.86 -9.00
CA GLU A 185 -6.81 -11.88 -9.53
C GLU A 185 -5.36 -11.39 -9.42
N LEU A 186 -4.51 -12.19 -8.80
CA LEU A 186 -3.09 -11.88 -8.76
C LEU A 186 -2.47 -12.00 -10.15
N LEU A 187 -1.75 -10.99 -10.61
CA LEU A 187 -0.97 -11.06 -11.85
C LEU A 187 0.14 -12.11 -11.75
N VAL A 188 0.67 -12.29 -10.53
CA VAL A 188 1.66 -13.31 -10.19
C VAL A 188 1.07 -14.20 -9.09
N PRO A 189 0.36 -15.30 -9.41
CA PRO A 189 -0.37 -16.11 -8.42
C PRO A 189 0.49 -16.63 -7.26
N ASP A 190 1.78 -16.87 -7.49
CA ASP A 190 2.74 -17.38 -6.53
C ASP A 190 3.75 -16.31 -6.05
N VAL A 191 3.37 -15.03 -6.09
CA VAL A 191 4.22 -13.89 -5.69
C VAL A 191 4.87 -14.09 -4.32
N GLY A 192 4.16 -14.71 -3.38
CA GLY A 192 4.65 -15.00 -2.03
C GLY A 192 5.85 -15.95 -1.94
N SER A 193 6.23 -16.61 -3.04
CA SER A 193 7.42 -17.46 -3.16
C SER A 193 8.45 -16.91 -4.16
N ARG A 194 8.08 -15.93 -4.99
CA ARG A 194 8.90 -15.43 -6.11
C ARG A 194 9.60 -14.10 -5.85
N TYR A 195 9.45 -13.52 -4.69
CA TYR A 195 10.08 -12.23 -4.36
C TYR A 195 11.62 -12.24 -4.52
N ALA A 196 12.26 -13.41 -4.43
CA ALA A 196 13.69 -13.57 -4.71
C ALA A 196 14.07 -13.32 -6.20
N GLU A 197 13.10 -13.19 -7.11
CA GLU A 197 13.32 -12.84 -8.51
C GLU A 197 13.51 -11.34 -8.73
N VAL A 198 13.13 -10.50 -7.78
CA VAL A 198 13.33 -9.05 -7.82
C VAL A 198 14.83 -8.74 -7.90
N ARG A 199 15.23 -7.91 -8.86
CA ARG A 199 16.64 -7.55 -9.14
C ARG A 199 16.93 -6.06 -8.95
N VAL A 200 15.89 -5.26 -8.74
CA VAL A 200 16.05 -3.82 -8.54
C VAL A 200 16.38 -3.49 -7.08
N PRO A 201 17.10 -2.40 -6.81
CA PRO A 201 17.31 -1.95 -5.45
C PRO A 201 15.97 -1.86 -4.69
N THR A 202 15.92 -2.47 -3.50
CA THR A 202 14.69 -2.58 -2.71
C THR A 202 14.89 -2.08 -1.30
N LEU A 203 13.96 -1.22 -0.84
CA LEU A 203 13.85 -0.77 0.55
C LEU A 203 12.54 -1.30 1.14
N VAL A 204 12.63 -1.99 2.27
CA VAL A 204 11.47 -2.43 3.05
C VAL A 204 11.35 -1.53 4.28
N LEU A 205 10.22 -0.85 4.42
CA LEU A 205 9.89 -0.03 5.58
C LEU A 205 8.79 -0.70 6.40
N VAL A 206 8.82 -0.53 7.72
CA VAL A 206 7.77 -1.01 8.61
C VAL A 206 7.63 -0.05 9.80
N GLY A 207 6.41 0.16 10.28
CA GLY A 207 6.20 0.87 11.55
C GLY A 207 6.60 0.00 12.73
N SER A 208 7.21 0.55 13.77
CA SER A 208 7.64 -0.25 14.94
C SER A 208 6.48 -0.83 15.75
N GLU A 209 5.30 -0.20 15.66
CA GLU A 209 4.06 -0.58 16.36
C GLU A 209 3.09 -1.35 15.45
N ASP A 210 3.54 -1.81 14.27
CA ASP A 210 2.74 -2.61 13.35
C ASP A 210 2.51 -4.03 13.91
N VAL A 211 1.57 -4.76 13.35
CA VAL A 211 1.28 -6.14 13.77
C VAL A 211 2.45 -7.08 13.46
N SER A 212 2.62 -8.13 14.26
CA SER A 212 3.71 -9.10 14.13
C SER A 212 3.82 -9.70 12.72
N ASP A 213 2.68 -9.97 12.10
CA ASP A 213 2.60 -10.52 10.74
C ASP A 213 3.32 -9.64 9.72
N ILE A 214 3.14 -8.34 9.81
CA ILE A 214 3.80 -7.37 8.91
C ILE A 214 5.30 -7.31 9.18
N HIS A 215 5.73 -7.42 10.43
CA HIS A 215 7.15 -7.53 10.76
C HIS A 215 7.78 -8.80 10.17
N GLU A 216 7.10 -9.95 10.28
CA GLU A 216 7.55 -11.22 9.72
C GLU A 216 7.65 -11.17 8.18
N ILE A 217 6.65 -10.58 7.52
CA ILE A 217 6.66 -10.36 6.08
C ILE A 217 7.83 -9.45 5.67
N ALA A 218 8.01 -8.34 6.39
CA ALA A 218 9.10 -7.40 6.13
C ALA A 218 10.47 -8.08 6.29
N ASP A 219 10.65 -8.95 7.29
CA ASP A 219 11.89 -9.73 7.49
C ASP A 219 12.11 -10.74 6.36
N ARG A 220 11.06 -11.46 5.94
CA ARG A 220 11.13 -12.38 4.80
C ARG A 220 11.54 -11.68 3.52
N LEU A 221 10.93 -10.54 3.21
CA LEU A 221 11.24 -9.79 1.99
C LEU A 221 12.65 -9.19 2.03
N ALA A 222 13.03 -8.59 3.16
CA ALA A 222 14.36 -8.01 3.32
C ALA A 222 15.49 -9.04 3.26
N SER A 223 15.26 -10.26 3.77
CA SER A 223 16.24 -11.35 3.71
C SER A 223 16.24 -12.10 2.37
N GLY A 224 15.10 -12.14 1.68
CA GLY A 224 14.92 -12.94 0.47
C GLY A 224 15.12 -12.18 -0.84
N ILE A 225 14.89 -10.87 -0.87
CA ILE A 225 15.18 -10.04 -2.06
C ILE A 225 16.66 -9.66 -2.06
N PRO A 226 17.42 -10.01 -3.11
CA PRO A 226 18.85 -9.70 -3.17
C PRO A 226 19.15 -8.21 -3.00
N GLY A 227 19.97 -7.86 -1.99
CA GLY A 227 20.36 -6.47 -1.72
C GLY A 227 19.30 -5.59 -1.06
N ALA A 228 18.13 -6.14 -0.67
CA ALA A 228 17.12 -5.39 0.04
C ALA A 228 17.60 -4.96 1.44
N ARG A 229 17.07 -3.83 1.91
CA ARG A 229 17.33 -3.31 3.27
C ARG A 229 16.01 -3.08 3.98
N LYS A 230 15.94 -3.44 5.28
CA LYS A 230 14.79 -3.12 6.14
C LYS A 230 15.11 -1.95 7.05
N VAL A 231 14.15 -1.04 7.23
CA VAL A 231 14.19 0.05 8.19
C VAL A 231 12.85 0.13 8.92
N ALA A 232 12.89 0.23 10.25
CA ALA A 232 11.71 0.49 11.06
C ALA A 232 11.57 1.99 11.34
N ILE A 233 10.34 2.52 11.22
CA ILE A 233 10.00 3.90 11.59
C ILE A 233 9.38 3.87 12.98
N ALA A 234 10.09 4.47 13.93
CA ALA A 234 9.75 4.37 15.34
C ALA A 234 8.42 5.06 15.68
N GLY A 235 7.60 4.41 16.53
CA GLY A 235 6.34 4.95 17.05
C GLY A 235 5.23 5.09 16.02
N THR A 236 5.29 4.35 14.91
CA THR A 236 4.24 4.29 13.89
C THR A 236 3.73 2.86 13.75
N ALA A 237 2.45 2.70 13.39
CA ALA A 237 1.90 1.42 12.99
C ALA A 237 1.94 1.27 11.44
N HIS A 238 0.82 0.91 10.82
CA HIS A 238 0.76 0.53 9.41
C HIS A 238 0.77 1.72 8.43
N VAL A 239 0.59 2.95 8.93
CA VAL A 239 0.51 4.18 8.10
C VAL A 239 1.67 5.17 8.36
N PRO A 240 2.95 4.73 8.31
CA PRO A 240 4.07 5.58 8.69
C PRO A 240 4.22 6.84 7.84
N SER A 241 3.75 6.83 6.59
CA SER A 241 3.73 8.00 5.70
C SER A 241 2.79 9.11 6.17
N LEU A 242 1.77 8.77 6.97
CA LEU A 242 0.83 9.70 7.59
C LEU A 242 1.26 10.10 9.00
N GLU A 243 1.76 9.16 9.79
CA GLU A 243 2.13 9.39 11.19
C GLU A 243 3.47 10.14 11.34
N ARG A 244 4.43 9.89 10.45
CA ARG A 244 5.79 10.48 10.45
C ARG A 244 6.21 10.91 9.04
N PRO A 245 5.48 11.82 8.39
CA PRO A 245 5.69 12.14 6.98
C PRO A 245 7.09 12.65 6.67
N GLU A 246 7.69 13.46 7.53
CA GLU A 246 9.04 14.01 7.32
C GLU A 246 10.12 12.92 7.39
N GLU A 247 10.01 11.98 8.34
CA GLU A 247 10.94 10.87 8.46
C GLU A 247 10.78 9.89 7.29
N PHE A 248 9.54 9.60 6.91
CA PHE A 248 9.21 8.80 5.75
C PHE A 248 9.83 9.40 4.48
N ASP A 249 9.58 10.67 4.21
CA ASP A 249 10.12 11.39 3.05
C ASP A 249 11.64 11.35 3.00
N ARG A 250 12.29 11.63 4.13
CA ARG A 250 13.75 11.59 4.25
C ARG A 250 14.33 10.21 3.89
N LEU A 251 13.72 9.13 4.38
CA LEU A 251 14.16 7.75 4.11
C LEU A 251 13.96 7.37 2.64
N VAL A 252 12.77 7.61 2.12
CA VAL A 252 12.41 7.24 0.74
C VAL A 252 13.19 8.08 -0.27
N LEU A 253 13.22 9.40 -0.13
CA LEU A 253 13.95 10.27 -1.05
C LEU A 253 15.48 10.02 -1.01
N ALA A 254 16.05 9.69 0.15
CA ALA A 254 17.44 9.30 0.24
C ALA A 254 17.72 8.00 -0.53
N PHE A 255 16.81 7.02 -0.43
CA PHE A 255 16.91 5.76 -1.15
C PHE A 255 16.74 5.95 -2.67
N LEU A 256 15.81 6.79 -3.10
CA LEU A 256 15.56 7.06 -4.53
C LEU A 256 16.73 7.78 -5.21
N ARG A 257 17.54 8.54 -4.46
CA ARG A 257 18.73 9.25 -4.97
C ARG A 257 20.01 8.40 -4.96
N ALA A 258 20.03 7.29 -4.22
CA ALA A 258 21.23 6.47 -4.13
C ALA A 258 21.58 5.87 -5.51
N SER A 259 22.84 6.01 -5.95
CA SER A 259 23.34 5.50 -7.23
C SER A 259 23.49 3.99 -7.23
#